data_953808264c0999fe6c585a84e30ba6da
#
_entry.id   953808264c0999fe6c585a84e30ba6da
#
_cell.length_a   1.000
_cell.length_b   1.000
_cell.length_c   1.000
_cell.angle_alpha   90.00
_cell.angle_beta   90.00
_cell.angle_gamma   90.00
#
_symmetry.space_group_name_H-M   'P 1'
#
loop_
_entity.id
_entity.type
_entity.pdbx_description
1 polymer ?
#
loop_
_entity_poly.entity_id
_entity_poly.type
_entity_poly.pdbx_seq_one_letter_code
_entity_poly.pdbx_strand_id
1 'polypeptide(L)'
;MTFARFPALSRRRLLMGLGAAAFSSSGPPGLSRAFAGTATRPTGAVTALAFDQDKLVLAAAGIWVSADGGRGFSPRSEGPGAPVVALATHPDLSGVIYAATATGGLLRSVDAGLSWHPSGTGLPSSPLDAVAIAAHDPQTIYVAVRGDGLWQSKDGAKSWDFAMDRPLVDKVEVDVQAIASVGSLSGMGGYWVYAGTAKGVSKVPDCFCRWSPLESTGAMEVSTSAAKLAPIDPALRLPHLSATSLALAPSVPEVLFAGLPSGVWKTTDSGATWALVSTAQASPILAVDPLEPNHVVAADAGGTILSSRDGGATWAAPSAA
;
A
#
# COMPACT_ATOMS: atom_id res chain seq x y z
N MET A 1 51.59 -2.42 -34.44
CA MET A 1 50.82 -2.27 -35.67
C MET A 1 49.61 -1.43 -35.34
N THR A 2 49.69 -0.27 -35.58
CA THR A 2 48.93 0.88 -36.13
C THR A 2 47.55 1.10 -35.54
N PHE A 3 47.50 2.09 -34.62
CA PHE A 3 46.29 2.76 -34.16
C PHE A 3 45.79 3.76 -35.22
N ALA A 4 44.51 3.69 -35.57
CA ALA A 4 43.83 4.72 -36.34
C ALA A 4 43.01 5.62 -35.43
N ARG A 5 43.36 6.89 -35.36
CA ARG A 5 42.62 7.99 -34.72
C ARG A 5 41.59 8.54 -35.70
N PHE A 6 40.37 8.80 -35.23
CA PHE A 6 39.38 9.63 -35.92
C PHE A 6 39.32 11.03 -35.29
N PRO A 7 39.25 12.08 -36.12
CA PRO A 7 39.24 13.45 -35.63
C PRO A 7 37.83 13.98 -35.32
N ALA A 8 37.81 14.90 -34.37
CA ALA A 8 36.65 15.72 -34.00
C ALA A 8 36.32 16.71 -35.10
N LEU A 9 35.03 16.93 -35.39
CA LEU A 9 34.56 18.04 -36.25
C LEU A 9 33.64 18.96 -35.45
N SER A 10 33.99 20.24 -35.58
CA SER A 10 33.50 21.39 -34.85
C SER A 10 32.11 21.87 -35.30
N ARG A 11 31.49 22.62 -34.38
CA ARG A 11 30.29 23.45 -34.57
C ARG A 11 30.43 24.44 -35.68
N ARG A 12 29.43 24.59 -36.55
CA ARG A 12 29.11 25.83 -37.22
C ARG A 12 27.60 26.08 -37.29
N ARG A 13 27.24 27.26 -36.81
CA ARG A 13 25.92 27.90 -36.91
C ARG A 13 25.63 28.24 -38.37
N LEU A 14 24.37 28.07 -38.78
CA LEU A 14 23.81 28.90 -39.86
C LEU A 14 22.38 29.27 -39.51
N LEU A 15 22.15 30.58 -39.48
CA LEU A 15 20.86 31.26 -39.42
C LEU A 15 20.37 31.54 -40.84
N MET A 16 19.05 31.60 -41.01
CA MET A 16 18.19 32.22 -42.05
C MET A 16 17.29 31.18 -42.68
N GLY A 17 15.98 31.35 -42.78
CA GLY A 17 15.19 32.50 -43.07
C GLY A 17 13.68 32.16 -43.01
N LEU A 18 12.88 33.19 -42.95
CA LEU A 18 11.43 33.24 -42.86
C LEU A 18 10.68 32.48 -43.95
N GLY A 19 9.55 31.86 -43.54
CA GLY A 19 8.50 31.42 -44.48
C GLY A 19 7.23 31.12 -43.69
N ALA A 20 6.35 32.10 -43.53
CA ALA A 20 5.02 31.92 -42.94
C ALA A 20 4.10 31.26 -43.96
N ALA A 21 3.55 30.12 -43.62
CA ALA A 21 2.36 29.56 -44.27
C ALA A 21 1.38 29.13 -43.19
N ALA A 22 0.32 29.92 -43.04
CA ALA A 22 -0.81 29.61 -42.20
C ALA A 22 -1.65 28.51 -42.85
N PHE A 23 -1.71 27.34 -42.22
CA PHE A 23 -2.78 26.39 -42.46
C PHE A 23 -3.69 26.36 -41.26
N SER A 24 -4.86 26.96 -41.38
CA SER A 24 -5.97 26.84 -40.47
C SER A 24 -6.61 25.47 -40.67
N SER A 25 -6.39 24.54 -39.72
CA SER A 25 -7.23 23.38 -39.57
C SER A 25 -8.07 23.55 -38.28
N SER A 26 -9.31 23.93 -38.48
CA SER A 26 -10.36 23.95 -37.48
C SER A 26 -10.74 22.49 -37.12
N GLY A 27 -10.07 21.90 -36.12
CA GLY A 27 -10.57 20.73 -35.40
C GLY A 27 -11.35 21.20 -34.19
N PRO A 28 -12.38 20.47 -33.73
CA PRO A 28 -13.14 20.87 -32.57
C PRO A 28 -12.24 20.91 -31.31
N PRO A 29 -12.37 21.91 -30.42
CA PRO A 29 -11.60 21.96 -29.21
C PRO A 29 -12.06 20.85 -28.27
N GLY A 30 -11.29 19.76 -28.24
CA GLY A 30 -11.32 18.84 -27.12
C GLY A 30 -10.86 19.61 -25.90
N LEU A 31 -11.81 19.99 -25.05
CA LEU A 31 -11.55 20.62 -23.77
C LEU A 31 -10.81 19.65 -22.85
N SER A 32 -9.49 19.59 -22.98
CA SER A 32 -8.64 19.17 -21.87
C SER A 32 -8.80 20.22 -20.78
N ARG A 33 -9.80 20.03 -19.94
CA ARG A 33 -9.94 20.78 -18.70
C ARG A 33 -8.76 20.39 -17.81
N ALA A 34 -7.66 21.11 -17.92
CA ALA A 34 -6.66 21.14 -16.86
C ALA A 34 -7.39 21.69 -15.63
N PHE A 35 -7.72 20.80 -14.70
CA PHE A 35 -8.15 21.19 -13.37
C PHE A 35 -6.96 21.81 -12.66
N ALA A 36 -6.76 23.11 -12.81
CA ALA A 36 -6.04 23.92 -11.83
C ALA A 36 -6.98 24.03 -10.61
N GLY A 37 -7.11 22.91 -9.87
CA GLY A 37 -7.97 22.85 -8.71
C GLY A 37 -7.28 23.52 -7.53
N THR A 38 -7.90 24.52 -6.94
CA THR A 38 -7.71 24.85 -5.53
C THR A 38 -7.71 23.55 -4.74
N ALA A 39 -6.68 23.35 -3.89
CA ALA A 39 -6.56 22.18 -3.02
C ALA A 39 -7.87 21.99 -2.25
N THR A 40 -8.61 20.96 -2.58
CA THR A 40 -9.90 20.64 -1.97
C THR A 40 -9.72 19.46 -1.04
N ARG A 41 -10.58 19.38 -0.02
CA ARG A 41 -10.61 18.16 0.80
C ARG A 41 -11.40 17.08 0.06
N PRO A 42 -10.97 15.80 0.14
CA PRO A 42 -11.75 14.69 -0.38
C PRO A 42 -13.17 14.70 0.22
N THR A 43 -14.15 14.37 -0.60
CA THR A 43 -15.53 14.22 -0.18
C THR A 43 -15.86 12.76 0.12
N GLY A 44 -16.69 12.51 1.13
CA GLY A 44 -17.06 11.17 1.58
C GLY A 44 -16.06 10.56 2.58
N ALA A 45 -16.43 9.39 3.08
CA ALA A 45 -15.56 8.65 4.02
C ALA A 45 -14.29 8.17 3.31
N VAL A 46 -13.15 8.38 3.94
CA VAL A 46 -11.88 7.78 3.49
C VAL A 46 -11.93 6.28 3.77
N THR A 47 -11.59 5.48 2.77
CA THR A 47 -11.64 4.02 2.86
C THR A 47 -10.30 3.35 2.60
N ALA A 48 -9.40 3.99 1.85
CA ALA A 48 -8.07 3.46 1.60
C ALA A 48 -7.06 4.58 1.31
N LEU A 49 -5.79 4.32 1.65
CA LEU A 49 -4.62 5.14 1.37
C LEU A 49 -3.50 4.28 0.79
N ALA A 50 -2.75 4.83 -0.15
CA ALA A 50 -1.50 4.26 -0.64
C ALA A 50 -0.58 5.38 -1.17
N PHE A 51 0.73 5.15 -1.17
CA PHE A 51 1.66 6.02 -1.89
C PHE A 51 2.02 5.42 -3.25
N ASP A 52 1.79 6.16 -4.33
CA ASP A 52 2.34 5.90 -5.67
C ASP A 52 3.55 6.82 -5.86
N GLN A 53 4.73 6.30 -5.60
CA GLN A 53 5.96 7.07 -5.47
C GLN A 53 5.85 8.13 -4.36
N ASP A 54 6.03 9.39 -4.67
CA ASP A 54 5.90 10.56 -3.82
C ASP A 54 4.45 11.07 -3.67
N LYS A 55 3.49 10.45 -4.37
CA LYS A 55 2.10 10.90 -4.39
C LYS A 55 1.24 10.05 -3.47
N LEU A 56 0.52 10.71 -2.59
CA LEU A 56 -0.48 10.05 -1.75
C LEU A 56 -1.79 9.90 -2.54
N VAL A 57 -2.22 8.66 -2.73
CA VAL A 57 -3.50 8.29 -3.35
C VAL A 57 -4.50 7.94 -2.25
N LEU A 58 -5.68 8.50 -2.34
CA LEU A 58 -6.76 8.34 -1.37
C LEU A 58 -8.04 7.90 -2.07
N ALA A 59 -8.69 6.88 -1.53
CA ALA A 59 -10.03 6.48 -1.93
C ALA A 59 -11.08 7.02 -0.94
N ALA A 60 -12.11 7.67 -1.49
CA ALA A 60 -13.29 8.15 -0.78
C ALA A 60 -14.51 8.03 -1.73
N ALA A 61 -15.29 9.09 -1.90
CA ALA A 61 -16.30 9.15 -2.98
C ALA A 61 -15.64 9.37 -4.36
N GLY A 62 -14.63 8.56 -4.71
CA GLY A 62 -13.76 8.68 -5.88
C GLY A 62 -12.30 8.52 -5.49
N ILE A 63 -11.41 8.70 -6.46
CA ILE A 63 -9.96 8.68 -6.23
C ILE A 63 -9.43 10.10 -6.21
N TRP A 64 -8.60 10.38 -5.22
CA TRP A 64 -7.97 11.67 -4.96
C TRP A 64 -6.46 11.49 -4.89
N VAL A 65 -5.72 12.50 -5.31
CA VAL A 65 -4.25 12.48 -5.27
C VAL A 65 -3.73 13.75 -4.62
N SER A 66 -2.75 13.59 -3.73
CA SER A 66 -1.96 14.66 -3.15
C SER A 66 -0.52 14.50 -3.60
N ALA A 67 0.08 15.59 -4.09
CA ALA A 67 1.49 15.67 -4.45
C ALA A 67 2.33 16.41 -3.39
N ASP A 68 1.75 16.72 -2.25
CA ASP A 68 2.35 17.55 -1.19
C ASP A 68 2.26 16.92 0.19
N GLY A 69 2.19 15.58 0.24
CA GLY A 69 2.17 14.82 1.49
C GLY A 69 0.87 14.93 2.27
N GLY A 70 -0.26 15.11 1.57
CA GLY A 70 -1.60 15.15 2.18
C GLY A 70 -2.10 16.54 2.57
N ARG A 71 -1.37 17.61 2.22
CA ARG A 71 -1.78 19.00 2.50
C ARG A 71 -2.95 19.45 1.63
N GLY A 72 -2.94 19.07 0.36
CA GLY A 72 -3.99 19.33 -0.59
C GLY A 72 -4.26 18.13 -1.47
N PHE A 73 -5.53 17.92 -1.82
CA PHE A 73 -5.95 16.86 -2.70
C PHE A 73 -6.60 17.41 -3.96
N SER A 74 -6.37 16.74 -5.06
CA SER A 74 -7.06 16.97 -6.32
C SER A 74 -7.86 15.73 -6.70
N PRO A 75 -9.11 15.88 -7.18
CA PRO A 75 -9.87 14.74 -7.68
C PRO A 75 -9.14 14.13 -8.88
N ARG A 76 -9.03 12.81 -8.88
CA ARG A 76 -8.34 12.06 -9.94
C ARG A 76 -9.31 11.39 -10.89
N SER A 77 -10.28 10.66 -10.34
CA SER A 77 -11.36 10.01 -11.09
C SER A 77 -12.55 9.70 -10.17
N GLU A 78 -13.68 9.33 -10.77
CA GLU A 78 -14.85 8.79 -10.03
C GLU A 78 -14.54 7.45 -9.33
N GLY A 79 -13.37 6.88 -9.60
CA GLY A 79 -12.95 5.58 -9.10
C GLY A 79 -13.43 4.41 -9.95
N PRO A 80 -13.28 3.18 -9.45
CA PRO A 80 -13.56 1.96 -10.22
C PRO A 80 -15.06 1.62 -10.38
N GLY A 81 -15.96 2.49 -10.02
CA GLY A 81 -17.41 2.25 -10.10
C GLY A 81 -17.99 1.39 -8.97
N ALA A 82 -17.17 1.04 -7.99
CA ALA A 82 -17.55 0.30 -6.78
C ALA A 82 -16.78 0.86 -5.57
N PRO A 83 -17.31 0.74 -4.34
CA PRO A 83 -16.63 1.21 -3.14
C PRO A 83 -15.26 0.50 -2.97
N VAL A 84 -14.19 1.27 -2.98
CA VAL A 84 -12.83 0.79 -2.74
C VAL A 84 -12.66 0.54 -1.24
N VAL A 85 -12.11 -0.61 -0.87
CA VAL A 85 -11.81 -0.96 0.53
C VAL A 85 -10.31 -1.02 0.81
N ALA A 86 -9.50 -1.27 -0.22
CA ALA A 86 -8.05 -1.26 -0.09
C ALA A 86 -7.39 -0.84 -1.42
N LEU A 87 -6.24 -0.17 -1.31
CA LEU A 87 -5.36 0.18 -2.42
C LEU A 87 -4.00 -0.46 -2.22
N ALA A 88 -3.38 -0.93 -3.30
CA ALA A 88 -2.01 -1.42 -3.28
C ALA A 88 -1.20 -0.82 -4.44
N THR A 89 0.03 -0.42 -4.12
CA THR A 89 1.03 0.14 -5.03
C THR A 89 2.38 -0.52 -4.77
N HIS A 90 3.33 -0.33 -5.67
CA HIS A 90 4.70 -0.82 -5.49
C HIS A 90 5.69 0.22 -6.03
N PRO A 91 6.84 0.47 -5.34
CA PRO A 91 7.80 1.50 -5.76
C PRO A 91 8.39 1.25 -7.17
N ASP A 92 8.49 0.01 -7.63
CA ASP A 92 8.98 -0.31 -8.96
C ASP A 92 7.91 -0.21 -10.07
N LEU A 93 6.65 0.06 -9.71
CA LEU A 93 5.51 0.13 -10.63
C LEU A 93 4.80 1.49 -10.55
N SER A 94 5.48 2.56 -10.95
CA SER A 94 4.89 3.91 -10.96
C SER A 94 3.60 3.97 -11.81
N GLY A 95 2.54 4.53 -11.24
CA GLY A 95 1.23 4.67 -11.87
C GLY A 95 0.39 3.39 -11.90
N VAL A 96 0.91 2.25 -11.38
CA VAL A 96 0.13 1.02 -11.24
C VAL A 96 -0.48 0.95 -9.86
N ILE A 97 -1.81 0.88 -9.82
CA ILE A 97 -2.58 0.79 -8.58
C ILE A 97 -3.58 -0.36 -8.70
N TYR A 98 -3.62 -1.21 -7.69
CA TYR A 98 -4.69 -2.19 -7.53
C TYR A 98 -5.70 -1.70 -6.50
N ALA A 99 -6.98 -1.87 -6.79
CA ALA A 99 -8.09 -1.54 -5.91
C ALA A 99 -8.95 -2.76 -5.62
N ALA A 100 -9.00 -3.18 -4.36
CA ALA A 100 -9.98 -4.15 -3.89
C ALA A 100 -11.30 -3.42 -3.60
N THR A 101 -12.43 -4.02 -3.97
CA THR A 101 -13.75 -3.41 -3.83
C THR A 101 -14.70 -4.22 -2.96
N ALA A 102 -15.60 -3.53 -2.28
CA ALA A 102 -16.59 -4.13 -1.40
C ALA A 102 -17.62 -5.02 -2.12
N THR A 103 -17.74 -4.92 -3.43
CA THR A 103 -18.69 -5.72 -4.23
C THR A 103 -18.05 -6.94 -4.88
N GLY A 104 -16.82 -7.29 -4.51
CA GLY A 104 -16.13 -8.49 -4.96
C GLY A 104 -15.47 -8.34 -6.31
N GLY A 105 -14.60 -7.37 -6.48
CA GLY A 105 -13.81 -7.22 -7.68
C GLY A 105 -12.45 -6.59 -7.38
N LEU A 106 -11.43 -7.10 -8.06
CA LEU A 106 -10.12 -6.46 -8.12
C LEU A 106 -10.02 -5.69 -9.42
N LEU A 107 -9.68 -4.41 -9.32
CA LEU A 107 -9.45 -3.55 -10.47
C LEU A 107 -8.01 -3.06 -10.46
N ARG A 108 -7.49 -2.78 -11.64
CA ARG A 108 -6.14 -2.28 -11.86
C ARG A 108 -6.19 -1.00 -12.67
N SER A 109 -5.46 0.00 -12.23
CA SER A 109 -5.08 1.18 -13.00
C SER A 109 -3.62 1.07 -13.43
N VAL A 110 -3.28 1.65 -14.58
CA VAL A 110 -1.89 1.81 -15.08
C VAL A 110 -1.56 3.26 -15.39
N ASP A 111 -2.42 4.17 -15.01
CA ASP A 111 -2.36 5.60 -15.27
C ASP A 111 -2.59 6.44 -14.01
N ALA A 112 -2.11 5.92 -12.87
CA ALA A 112 -2.20 6.54 -11.55
C ALA A 112 -3.64 6.85 -11.12
N GLY A 113 -4.57 5.92 -11.38
CA GLY A 113 -5.95 5.99 -10.92
C GLY A 113 -6.91 6.79 -11.80
N LEU A 114 -6.51 7.16 -13.05
CA LEU A 114 -7.43 7.83 -13.99
C LEU A 114 -8.45 6.86 -14.57
N SER A 115 -8.00 5.69 -15.01
CA SER A 115 -8.88 4.64 -15.53
C SER A 115 -8.65 3.31 -14.80
N TRP A 116 -9.68 2.47 -14.81
CA TRP A 116 -9.70 1.21 -14.05
C TRP A 116 -10.20 0.06 -14.93
N HIS A 117 -9.52 -1.08 -14.84
CA HIS A 117 -9.82 -2.29 -15.60
C HIS A 117 -9.93 -3.50 -14.66
N PRO A 118 -10.87 -4.42 -14.89
CA PRO A 118 -10.96 -5.66 -14.13
C PRO A 118 -9.65 -6.46 -14.20
N SER A 119 -9.21 -6.96 -13.04
CA SER A 119 -7.96 -7.71 -12.88
C SER A 119 -8.12 -8.93 -11.96
N GLY A 120 -9.35 -9.25 -11.57
CA GLY A 120 -9.67 -10.35 -10.65
C GLY A 120 -10.24 -11.59 -11.32
N THR A 121 -10.02 -11.77 -12.63
CA THR A 121 -10.54 -12.96 -13.36
C THR A 121 -9.94 -14.24 -12.77
N GLY A 122 -10.80 -15.11 -12.24
CA GLY A 122 -10.39 -16.32 -11.52
C GLY A 122 -10.49 -16.23 -10.00
N LEU A 123 -10.65 -15.04 -9.42
CA LEU A 123 -11.00 -14.89 -8.01
C LEU A 123 -12.46 -15.29 -7.76
N PRO A 124 -12.80 -15.77 -6.55
CA PRO A 124 -14.18 -15.93 -6.13
C PRO A 124 -14.98 -14.61 -6.26
N SER A 125 -16.27 -14.73 -6.51
CA SER A 125 -17.18 -13.57 -6.60
C SER A 125 -17.57 -12.95 -5.25
N SER A 126 -16.91 -13.37 -4.18
CA SER A 126 -17.08 -12.80 -2.83
C SER A 126 -16.42 -11.42 -2.73
N PRO A 127 -16.89 -10.56 -1.80
CA PRO A 127 -16.22 -9.29 -1.50
C PRO A 127 -14.73 -9.47 -1.17
N LEU A 128 -13.92 -8.51 -1.60
CA LEU A 128 -12.52 -8.45 -1.21
C LEU A 128 -12.39 -7.53 0.01
N ASP A 129 -11.53 -7.91 0.95
CA ASP A 129 -11.28 -7.12 2.16
C ASP A 129 -9.92 -6.42 2.12
N ALA A 130 -8.92 -7.00 1.45
CA ALA A 130 -7.59 -6.42 1.36
C ALA A 130 -6.87 -6.83 0.06
N VAL A 131 -5.90 -6.00 -0.34
CA VAL A 131 -4.96 -6.29 -1.43
C VAL A 131 -3.58 -5.77 -1.05
N ALA A 132 -2.54 -6.51 -1.42
CA ALA A 132 -1.15 -6.07 -1.30
C ALA A 132 -0.31 -6.59 -2.47
N ILE A 133 0.71 -5.81 -2.87
CA ILE A 133 1.76 -6.27 -3.78
C ILE A 133 2.93 -6.75 -2.92
N ALA A 134 3.55 -7.86 -3.29
CA ALA A 134 4.70 -8.38 -2.55
C ALA A 134 5.87 -7.40 -2.64
N ALA A 135 6.47 -7.06 -1.49
CA ALA A 135 7.55 -6.09 -1.42
C ALA A 135 8.83 -6.52 -2.17
N HIS A 136 9.00 -7.82 -2.42
CA HIS A 136 10.17 -8.40 -3.10
C HIS A 136 9.95 -8.68 -4.59
N ASP A 137 8.69 -8.70 -5.04
CA ASP A 137 8.34 -9.02 -6.43
C ASP A 137 7.03 -8.33 -6.83
N PRO A 138 7.09 -7.32 -7.72
CA PRO A 138 5.93 -6.57 -8.15
C PRO A 138 4.93 -7.36 -9.01
N GLN A 139 5.26 -8.58 -9.44
CA GLN A 139 4.34 -9.48 -10.14
C GLN A 139 3.53 -10.33 -9.16
N THR A 140 3.96 -10.43 -7.92
CA THR A 140 3.26 -11.21 -6.88
C THR A 140 2.27 -10.31 -6.13
N ILE A 141 0.99 -10.70 -6.14
CA ILE A 141 -0.11 -9.94 -5.54
C ILE A 141 -0.91 -10.87 -4.62
N TYR A 142 -1.27 -10.37 -3.46
CA TYR A 142 -2.11 -11.06 -2.48
C TYR A 142 -3.45 -10.36 -2.36
N VAL A 143 -4.52 -11.14 -2.29
CA VAL A 143 -5.90 -10.64 -2.09
C VAL A 143 -6.57 -11.46 -1.00
N ALA A 144 -7.17 -10.78 -0.02
CA ALA A 144 -8.04 -11.42 0.96
C ALA A 144 -9.48 -11.43 0.44
N VAL A 145 -10.03 -12.62 0.30
CA VAL A 145 -11.41 -12.86 -0.13
C VAL A 145 -12.26 -13.18 1.11
N ARG A 146 -13.29 -12.38 1.35
CA ARG A 146 -14.14 -12.50 2.53
C ARG A 146 -14.79 -13.87 2.63
N GLY A 147 -14.61 -14.52 3.78
CA GLY A 147 -15.18 -15.83 4.07
C GLY A 147 -14.48 -17.01 3.37
N ASP A 148 -13.45 -16.74 2.53
CA ASP A 148 -12.78 -17.78 1.74
C ASP A 148 -11.30 -17.93 2.16
N GLY A 149 -10.51 -16.87 2.11
CA GLY A 149 -9.10 -16.92 2.51
C GLY A 149 -8.21 -15.99 1.70
N LEU A 150 -6.93 -16.37 1.60
CA LEU A 150 -5.91 -15.63 0.88
C LEU A 150 -5.67 -16.24 -0.51
N TRP A 151 -5.69 -15.40 -1.51
CA TRP A 151 -5.40 -15.73 -2.90
C TRP A 151 -4.13 -15.03 -3.35
N GLN A 152 -3.39 -15.66 -4.24
CA GLN A 152 -2.12 -15.17 -4.78
C GLN A 152 -2.11 -15.20 -6.30
N SER A 153 -1.59 -14.14 -6.91
CA SER A 153 -1.13 -14.10 -8.28
C SER A 153 0.39 -14.00 -8.30
N LYS A 154 1.05 -14.62 -9.27
CA LYS A 154 2.50 -14.52 -9.52
C LYS A 154 2.83 -13.95 -10.90
N ASP A 155 1.83 -13.42 -11.59
CA ASP A 155 1.93 -12.98 -12.98
C ASP A 155 1.28 -11.59 -13.24
N GLY A 156 1.21 -10.76 -12.20
CA GLY A 156 0.66 -9.42 -12.28
C GLY A 156 -0.86 -9.39 -12.38
N ALA A 157 -1.54 -10.29 -11.65
CA ALA A 157 -2.99 -10.45 -11.58
C ALA A 157 -3.65 -10.97 -12.88
N LYS A 158 -2.93 -11.75 -13.68
CA LYS A 158 -3.47 -12.42 -14.87
C LYS A 158 -4.12 -13.75 -14.52
N SER A 159 -3.56 -14.46 -13.52
CA SER A 159 -4.12 -15.69 -12.96
C SER A 159 -4.04 -15.67 -11.44
N TRP A 160 -4.87 -16.49 -10.80
CA TRP A 160 -5.02 -16.54 -9.35
C TRP A 160 -5.07 -17.96 -8.86
N ASP A 161 -4.28 -18.23 -7.81
CA ASP A 161 -4.27 -19.50 -7.08
C ASP A 161 -4.70 -19.26 -5.64
N PHE A 162 -5.46 -20.22 -5.09
CA PHE A 162 -5.75 -20.23 -3.65
C PHE A 162 -4.45 -20.47 -2.88
N ALA A 163 -4.10 -19.55 -2.00
CA ALA A 163 -2.86 -19.59 -1.26
C ALA A 163 -3.02 -20.23 0.12
N MET A 164 -4.06 -19.80 0.88
CA MET A 164 -4.24 -20.26 2.25
C MET A 164 -5.62 -19.92 2.81
N ASP A 165 -6.12 -20.80 3.69
CA ASP A 165 -7.31 -20.53 4.51
C ASP A 165 -7.14 -19.30 5.41
N ARG A 166 -8.25 -18.82 5.94
CA ARG A 166 -8.28 -17.71 6.90
C ARG A 166 -7.46 -18.05 8.17
N PRO A 167 -6.87 -17.03 8.83
CA PRO A 167 -6.19 -17.22 10.11
C PRO A 167 -7.13 -17.85 11.15
N LEU A 168 -6.61 -18.83 11.89
CA LEU A 168 -7.29 -19.44 13.02
C LEU A 168 -6.77 -18.81 14.32
N VAL A 169 -7.56 -17.92 14.93
CA VAL A 169 -7.24 -17.26 16.19
C VAL A 169 -8.23 -17.73 17.25
N ASP A 170 -7.74 -18.25 18.38
CA ASP A 170 -8.56 -18.83 19.46
C ASP A 170 -9.55 -19.91 18.96
N LYS A 171 -9.11 -20.73 18.01
CA LYS A 171 -9.92 -21.79 17.36
C LYS A 171 -11.09 -21.26 16.53
N VAL A 172 -11.09 -19.99 16.18
CA VAL A 172 -12.08 -19.35 15.30
C VAL A 172 -11.37 -18.83 14.06
N GLU A 173 -11.89 -19.15 12.89
CA GLU A 173 -11.46 -18.53 11.65
C GLU A 173 -11.89 -17.05 11.61
N VAL A 174 -10.96 -16.18 11.24
CA VAL A 174 -11.20 -14.74 11.15
C VAL A 174 -10.82 -14.22 9.78
N ASP A 175 -11.60 -13.31 9.24
CA ASP A 175 -11.28 -12.68 7.95
C ASP A 175 -10.05 -11.78 8.06
N VAL A 176 -9.28 -11.74 6.98
CA VAL A 176 -8.14 -10.85 6.82
C VAL A 176 -8.66 -9.49 6.35
N GLN A 177 -8.49 -8.46 7.17
CA GLN A 177 -8.96 -7.09 6.94
C GLN A 177 -7.88 -6.18 6.34
N ALA A 178 -6.61 -6.55 6.52
CA ALA A 178 -5.47 -5.83 5.97
C ALA A 178 -4.34 -6.81 5.66
N ILE A 179 -3.57 -6.53 4.60
CA ILE A 179 -2.40 -7.33 4.22
C ILE A 179 -1.19 -6.39 4.09
N ALA A 180 -0.04 -6.86 4.59
CA ALA A 180 1.24 -6.24 4.33
C ALA A 180 2.27 -7.33 3.99
N SER A 181 2.95 -7.20 2.86
CA SER A 181 4.06 -8.09 2.50
C SER A 181 5.38 -7.39 2.74
N VAL A 182 6.30 -8.05 3.42
CA VAL A 182 7.61 -7.48 3.77
C VAL A 182 8.73 -8.17 3.02
N GLY A 183 9.79 -7.43 2.69
CA GLY A 183 10.97 -7.93 2.00
C GLY A 183 11.96 -8.71 2.88
N SER A 184 11.62 -9.02 4.15
CA SER A 184 12.47 -9.82 5.02
C SER A 184 12.21 -11.31 4.85
N LEU A 185 13.31 -12.09 4.75
CA LEU A 185 13.24 -13.54 4.64
C LEU A 185 12.71 -14.17 5.93
N SER A 186 11.84 -15.15 5.77
CA SER A 186 11.50 -16.08 6.85
C SER A 186 12.63 -17.11 6.99
N GLY A 187 12.77 -17.70 8.20
CA GLY A 187 13.72 -18.78 8.42
C GLY A 187 13.47 -20.05 7.59
N MET A 188 12.39 -20.09 6.82
CA MET A 188 11.99 -21.19 5.93
C MET A 188 12.21 -20.89 4.44
N GLY A 189 12.90 -19.80 4.09
CA GLY A 189 13.28 -19.45 2.73
C GLY A 189 12.27 -18.66 1.91
N GLY A 190 11.15 -18.22 2.51
CA GLY A 190 10.17 -17.34 1.89
C GLY A 190 10.14 -15.96 2.56
N TYR A 191 9.25 -15.08 2.13
CA TYR A 191 9.04 -13.75 2.69
C TYR A 191 7.85 -13.74 3.64
N TRP A 192 7.79 -12.76 4.54
CA TRP A 192 6.67 -12.67 5.47
C TRP A 192 5.50 -11.91 4.88
N VAL A 193 4.29 -12.45 5.07
CA VAL A 193 3.00 -11.80 4.82
C VAL A 193 2.30 -11.62 6.16
N TYR A 194 1.95 -10.37 6.48
CA TYR A 194 1.21 -10.01 7.68
C TYR A 194 -0.26 -9.78 7.33
N ALA A 195 -1.14 -10.26 8.19
CA ALA A 195 -2.58 -10.11 8.08
C ALA A 195 -3.15 -9.42 9.32
N GLY A 196 -3.77 -8.27 9.14
CA GLY A 196 -4.62 -7.65 10.14
C GLY A 196 -5.97 -8.35 10.17
N THR A 197 -6.46 -8.68 11.36
CA THR A 197 -7.72 -9.39 11.57
C THR A 197 -8.56 -8.72 12.65
N ALA A 198 -9.80 -9.16 12.85
CA ALA A 198 -10.64 -8.70 13.96
C ALA A 198 -10.05 -9.01 15.35
N LYS A 199 -9.02 -9.85 15.44
CA LYS A 199 -8.37 -10.30 16.67
C LYS A 199 -6.86 -9.99 16.75
N GLY A 200 -6.41 -8.94 16.10
CA GLY A 200 -4.99 -8.55 16.05
C GLY A 200 -4.32 -8.88 14.75
N VAL A 201 -3.02 -9.08 14.77
CA VAL A 201 -2.20 -9.33 13.60
C VAL A 201 -1.65 -10.76 13.63
N SER A 202 -1.72 -11.45 12.50
CA SER A 202 -1.08 -12.74 12.25
C SER A 202 -0.05 -12.61 11.13
N LYS A 203 0.94 -13.49 11.09
CA LYS A 203 1.90 -13.58 9.99
C LYS A 203 2.01 -14.99 9.44
N VAL A 204 2.38 -15.10 8.17
CA VAL A 204 2.65 -16.37 7.50
C VAL A 204 3.84 -16.17 6.55
N PRO A 205 4.78 -17.14 6.43
CA PRO A 205 5.72 -17.12 5.32
C PRO A 205 4.97 -17.39 4.00
N ASP A 206 5.43 -16.86 2.90
CA ASP A 206 4.78 -16.97 1.58
C ASP A 206 4.84 -18.38 0.96
N CYS A 207 5.42 -19.36 1.67
CA CYS A 207 5.17 -20.78 1.43
C CYS A 207 3.80 -21.26 1.97
N PHE A 208 3.07 -20.38 2.67
CA PHE A 208 1.72 -20.59 3.21
C PHE A 208 1.55 -21.87 4.04
N CYS A 209 2.57 -22.18 4.86
CA CYS A 209 2.54 -23.40 5.67
C CYS A 209 1.57 -23.30 6.85
N ARG A 210 1.56 -22.14 7.55
CA ARG A 210 0.74 -21.91 8.74
C ARG A 210 0.72 -20.45 9.16
N TRP A 211 -0.45 -19.92 9.51
CA TRP A 211 -0.60 -18.65 10.23
C TRP A 211 -0.03 -18.72 11.64
N SER A 212 0.68 -17.70 12.05
CA SER A 212 1.19 -17.51 13.41
C SER A 212 0.69 -16.18 13.94
N PRO A 213 -0.13 -16.16 15.02
CA PRO A 213 -0.48 -14.91 15.70
C PRO A 213 0.78 -14.25 16.26
N LEU A 214 0.89 -12.92 16.15
CA LEU A 214 2.08 -12.18 16.63
C LEU A 214 2.26 -12.20 18.15
N GLU A 215 1.24 -12.62 18.87
CA GLU A 215 1.30 -12.76 20.33
C GLU A 215 1.86 -14.10 20.82
N SER A 216 1.82 -15.12 19.97
CA SER A 216 2.45 -16.39 20.27
C SER A 216 3.96 -16.21 20.06
N THR A 217 4.68 -15.94 21.15
CA THR A 217 6.13 -16.01 21.15
C THR A 217 6.59 -17.27 20.43
N GLY A 218 7.03 -17.09 19.18
CA GLY A 218 8.01 -17.90 18.55
C GLY A 218 7.93 -19.42 18.60
N ALA A 219 6.79 -20.06 18.40
CA ALA A 219 6.78 -21.52 18.22
C ALA A 219 7.44 -21.97 16.92
N MET A 220 7.65 -21.11 15.93
CA MET A 220 8.32 -21.45 14.67
C MET A 220 9.72 -20.85 14.48
N GLU A 221 10.07 -19.79 15.20
CA GLU A 221 11.44 -19.22 15.18
C GLU A 221 12.41 -19.95 16.13
N VAL A 222 11.92 -20.77 17.05
CA VAL A 222 12.69 -21.42 18.12
C VAL A 222 13.12 -22.85 17.76
N SER A 223 13.01 -23.28 16.51
CA SER A 223 13.45 -24.66 16.17
C SER A 223 14.97 -24.86 16.16
N THR A 224 15.79 -23.83 16.35
CA THR A 224 17.25 -23.97 16.25
C THR A 224 18.03 -23.49 17.48
N SER A 225 17.38 -22.95 18.51
CA SER A 225 18.07 -22.52 19.74
C SER A 225 17.21 -22.77 20.96
N ALA A 226 17.70 -23.65 21.86
CA ALA A 226 17.07 -23.97 23.14
C ALA A 226 17.13 -22.81 24.17
N ALA A 227 17.32 -21.58 23.73
CA ALA A 227 17.21 -20.39 24.56
C ALA A 227 15.72 -20.09 24.79
N LYS A 228 15.24 -20.36 26.01
CA LYS A 228 13.94 -19.93 26.50
C LYS A 228 13.92 -18.39 26.44
N LEU A 229 13.27 -17.83 25.39
CA LEU A 229 13.10 -16.39 25.27
C LEU A 229 12.41 -15.87 26.54
N ALA A 230 12.89 -14.76 27.07
CA ALA A 230 12.25 -14.10 28.20
C ALA A 230 10.80 -13.73 27.80
N PRO A 231 9.84 -13.83 28.73
CA PRO A 231 8.47 -13.41 28.47
C PRO A 231 8.46 -11.95 28.01
N ILE A 232 7.82 -11.66 26.89
CA ILE A 232 7.64 -10.27 26.41
C ILE A 232 6.76 -9.54 27.42
N ASP A 233 7.18 -8.33 27.81
CA ASP A 233 6.37 -7.45 28.63
C ASP A 233 4.97 -7.28 28.02
N PRO A 234 3.89 -7.53 28.77
CA PRO A 234 2.53 -7.35 28.27
C PRO A 234 2.25 -5.94 27.70
N ALA A 235 2.94 -4.91 28.21
CA ALA A 235 2.83 -3.53 27.70
C ALA A 235 3.39 -3.36 26.28
N LEU A 236 4.27 -4.28 25.85
CA LEU A 236 4.89 -4.27 24.52
C LEU A 236 4.18 -5.22 23.54
N ARG A 237 3.03 -5.78 23.91
CA ARG A 237 2.23 -6.62 23.03
C ARG A 237 1.21 -5.81 22.29
N LEU A 238 0.96 -6.18 21.02
CA LEU A 238 -0.19 -5.64 20.30
C LEU A 238 -1.48 -6.12 20.96
N PRO A 239 -2.45 -5.23 21.24
CA PRO A 239 -3.73 -5.65 21.81
C PRO A 239 -4.51 -6.57 20.85
N HIS A 240 -5.30 -7.50 21.41
CA HIS A 240 -6.25 -8.35 20.66
C HIS A 240 -7.47 -7.52 20.17
N LEU A 241 -7.20 -6.48 19.41
CA LEU A 241 -8.20 -5.59 18.81
C LEU A 241 -8.13 -5.69 17.30
N SER A 242 -9.21 -5.31 16.65
CA SER A 242 -9.27 -5.31 15.19
C SER A 242 -8.17 -4.47 14.57
N ALA A 243 -7.29 -5.07 13.78
CA ALA A 243 -6.26 -4.42 12.99
C ALA A 243 -6.76 -4.23 11.55
N THR A 244 -7.34 -3.07 11.27
CA THR A 244 -8.00 -2.77 10.01
C THR A 244 -7.07 -2.17 8.95
N SER A 245 -5.86 -1.79 9.35
CA SER A 245 -4.85 -1.25 8.44
C SER A 245 -3.46 -1.70 8.85
N LEU A 246 -2.66 -2.07 7.87
CA LEU A 246 -1.22 -2.36 8.01
C LEU A 246 -0.47 -1.57 6.96
N ALA A 247 0.64 -0.94 7.34
CA ALA A 247 1.48 -0.17 6.43
C ALA A 247 2.96 -0.33 6.76
N LEU A 248 3.79 -0.32 5.73
CA LEU A 248 5.25 -0.38 5.83
C LEU A 248 5.90 0.31 4.63
N ALA A 249 7.18 0.67 4.77
CA ALA A 249 8.03 0.98 3.61
C ALA A 249 8.86 -0.27 3.25
N PRO A 250 8.89 -0.68 1.97
CA PRO A 250 9.64 -1.87 1.57
C PRO A 250 11.13 -1.83 1.90
N SER A 251 11.72 -0.64 1.98
CA SER A 251 13.13 -0.41 2.31
C SER A 251 13.49 -0.66 3.79
N VAL A 252 12.50 -0.76 4.69
CA VAL A 252 12.67 -0.98 6.14
C VAL A 252 11.70 -2.07 6.60
N PRO A 253 11.92 -3.33 6.20
CA PRO A 253 10.95 -4.41 6.33
C PRO A 253 10.65 -4.83 7.78
N GLU A 254 11.50 -4.47 8.74
CA GLU A 254 11.27 -4.70 10.17
C GLU A 254 10.31 -3.70 10.83
N VAL A 255 10.05 -2.57 10.15
CA VAL A 255 9.16 -1.51 10.65
C VAL A 255 7.78 -1.65 10.03
N LEU A 256 6.76 -1.92 10.87
CA LEU A 256 5.36 -1.93 10.48
C LEU A 256 4.56 -0.97 11.36
N PHE A 257 3.50 -0.45 10.77
CA PHE A 257 2.45 0.29 11.47
C PHE A 257 1.12 -0.45 11.35
N ALA A 258 0.36 -0.45 12.43
CA ALA A 258 -0.96 -1.07 12.50
C ALA A 258 -2.00 -0.05 13.00
N GLY A 259 -3.12 0.05 12.30
CA GLY A 259 -4.27 0.85 12.70
C GLY A 259 -5.26 -0.01 13.48
N LEU A 260 -5.43 0.33 14.78
CA LEU A 260 -6.35 -0.32 15.71
C LEU A 260 -7.36 0.70 16.27
N PRO A 261 -8.46 0.26 16.88
CA PRO A 261 -9.40 1.17 17.57
C PRO A 261 -8.74 2.05 18.63
N SER A 262 -7.62 1.60 19.24
CA SER A 262 -6.83 2.36 20.20
C SER A 262 -5.87 3.38 19.58
N GLY A 263 -5.72 3.39 18.26
CA GLY A 263 -4.84 4.31 17.53
C GLY A 263 -3.81 3.63 16.65
N VAL A 264 -2.69 4.31 16.41
CA VAL A 264 -1.56 3.81 15.61
C VAL A 264 -0.56 3.09 16.48
N TRP A 265 -0.28 1.85 16.16
CA TRP A 265 0.76 1.02 16.77
C TRP A 265 1.93 0.85 15.82
N LYS A 266 3.14 0.77 16.34
CA LYS A 266 4.38 0.59 15.59
C LYS A 266 5.21 -0.55 16.17
N THR A 267 5.78 -1.36 15.29
CA THR A 267 6.88 -2.28 15.60
C THR A 267 8.14 -1.87 14.85
N THR A 268 9.31 -2.20 15.41
CA THR A 268 10.63 -2.03 14.77
C THR A 268 11.44 -3.32 14.77
N ASP A 269 10.78 -4.44 15.10
CA ASP A 269 11.38 -5.76 15.23
C ASP A 269 10.50 -6.85 14.59
N SER A 270 9.88 -6.53 13.46
CA SER A 270 9.05 -7.46 12.68
C SER A 270 7.86 -8.03 13.48
N GLY A 271 7.31 -7.22 14.40
CA GLY A 271 6.12 -7.56 15.18
C GLY A 271 6.39 -8.31 16.47
N ALA A 272 7.66 -8.46 16.89
CA ALA A 272 7.96 -9.09 18.18
C ALA A 272 7.52 -8.19 19.35
N THR A 273 7.72 -6.87 19.24
CA THR A 273 7.20 -5.90 20.19
C THR A 273 6.48 -4.75 19.49
N TRP A 274 5.53 -4.11 20.18
CA TRP A 274 4.72 -3.03 19.66
C TRP A 274 4.61 -1.88 20.65
N ALA A 275 4.59 -0.67 20.12
CA ALA A 275 4.38 0.56 20.89
C ALA A 275 3.19 1.36 20.29
N LEU A 276 2.34 1.89 21.15
CA LEU A 276 1.31 2.84 20.76
C LEU A 276 1.98 4.20 20.51
N VAL A 277 1.92 4.68 19.26
CA VAL A 277 2.59 5.92 18.83
C VAL A 277 1.61 7.07 18.56
N SER A 278 0.32 6.80 18.46
CA SER A 278 -0.71 7.85 18.38
C SER A 278 -2.08 7.32 18.84
N THR A 279 -2.79 8.14 19.60
CA THR A 279 -4.20 7.93 19.97
C THR A 279 -5.14 8.94 19.31
N ALA A 280 -4.62 9.76 18.40
CA ALA A 280 -5.36 10.87 17.82
C ALA A 280 -6.52 10.44 16.92
N GLN A 281 -6.47 9.21 16.40
CA GLN A 281 -7.47 8.64 15.51
C GLN A 281 -7.77 7.20 15.92
N ALA A 282 -9.05 6.84 15.92
CA ALA A 282 -9.48 5.45 16.12
C ALA A 282 -9.52 4.71 14.78
N SER A 283 -8.99 3.49 14.74
CA SER A 283 -8.95 2.65 13.51
C SER A 283 -8.43 3.41 12.28
N PRO A 284 -7.25 4.04 12.37
CA PRO A 284 -6.73 4.85 11.27
C PRO A 284 -6.37 3.97 10.06
N ILE A 285 -6.61 4.52 8.87
CA ILE A 285 -6.12 3.98 7.60
C ILE A 285 -4.72 4.56 7.39
N LEU A 286 -3.75 3.71 7.16
CA LEU A 286 -2.33 4.05 7.18
C LEU A 286 -1.69 3.90 5.80
N ALA A 287 -0.75 4.79 5.48
CA ALA A 287 0.18 4.62 4.38
C ALA A 287 1.57 5.10 4.80
N VAL A 288 2.62 4.39 4.36
CA VAL A 288 4.03 4.78 4.54
C VAL A 288 4.60 5.12 3.17
N ASP A 289 5.31 6.23 3.11
CA ASP A 289 5.98 6.66 1.89
C ASP A 289 7.14 5.69 1.58
N PRO A 290 7.13 5.02 0.41
CA PRO A 290 8.17 4.05 0.07
C PRO A 290 9.54 4.70 -0.14
N LEU A 291 9.60 6.00 -0.45
CA LEU A 291 10.84 6.76 -0.67
C LEU A 291 11.34 7.43 0.62
N GLU A 292 10.43 7.79 1.53
CA GLU A 292 10.72 8.39 2.83
C GLU A 292 10.11 7.52 3.97
N PRO A 293 10.77 6.45 4.44
CA PRO A 293 10.19 5.50 5.40
C PRO A 293 9.74 6.09 6.74
N ASN A 294 10.23 7.26 7.09
CA ASN A 294 9.80 8.01 8.27
C ASN A 294 8.54 8.87 8.02
N HIS A 295 8.12 9.00 6.76
CA HIS A 295 6.90 9.71 6.41
C HIS A 295 5.71 8.73 6.42
N VAL A 296 4.85 8.90 7.41
CA VAL A 296 3.66 8.08 7.63
C VAL A 296 2.43 8.98 7.61
N VAL A 297 1.40 8.57 6.89
CA VAL A 297 0.13 9.27 6.85
C VAL A 297 -0.95 8.37 7.43
N ALA A 298 -1.78 8.96 8.28
CA ALA A 298 -2.94 8.34 8.88
C ALA A 298 -4.19 9.15 8.54
N ALA A 299 -5.26 8.48 8.14
CA ALA A 299 -6.57 9.09 7.94
C ALA A 299 -7.64 8.35 8.74
N ASP A 300 -8.57 9.08 9.32
CA ASP A 300 -9.81 8.48 9.84
C ASP A 300 -10.92 8.44 8.76
N ALA A 301 -11.97 7.71 9.04
CA ALA A 301 -13.11 7.62 8.14
C ALA A 301 -13.82 8.97 7.92
N GLY A 302 -13.65 9.93 8.82
CA GLY A 302 -14.20 11.30 8.73
C GLY A 302 -13.37 12.21 7.80
N GLY A 303 -12.24 11.73 7.29
CA GLY A 303 -11.36 12.51 6.41
C GLY A 303 -10.36 13.39 7.15
N THR A 304 -10.17 13.21 8.46
CA THR A 304 -9.08 13.85 9.19
C THR A 304 -7.78 13.18 8.82
N ILE A 305 -6.82 13.94 8.34
CA ILE A 305 -5.50 13.43 7.93
C ILE A 305 -4.45 13.96 8.90
N LEU A 306 -3.63 13.06 9.41
CA LEU A 306 -2.43 13.34 10.19
C LEU A 306 -1.21 12.79 9.46
N SER A 307 -0.09 13.46 9.60
CA SER A 307 1.19 13.06 9.04
C SER A 307 2.27 13.08 10.10
N SER A 308 3.15 12.11 10.04
CA SER A 308 4.41 12.05 10.80
C SER A 308 5.57 12.04 9.79
N ARG A 309 6.66 12.73 10.11
CA ARG A 309 7.90 12.69 9.32
C ARG A 309 9.09 12.15 10.12
N ASP A 310 8.83 11.68 11.32
CA ASP A 310 9.79 11.12 12.26
C ASP A 310 9.48 9.66 12.65
N GLY A 311 8.82 8.95 11.73
CA GLY A 311 8.48 7.54 11.91
C GLY A 311 7.44 7.29 12.99
N GLY A 312 6.51 8.22 13.19
CA GLY A 312 5.42 8.08 14.14
C GLY A 312 5.68 8.68 15.51
N ALA A 313 6.83 9.32 15.75
CA ALA A 313 7.12 9.92 17.05
C ALA A 313 6.27 11.17 17.32
N THR A 314 6.03 11.98 16.28
CA THR A 314 5.12 13.14 16.35
C THR A 314 4.12 13.10 15.19
N TRP A 315 2.91 13.59 15.44
CA TRP A 315 1.83 13.63 14.48
C TRP A 315 1.18 15.01 14.43
N ALA A 316 0.99 15.53 13.24
CA ALA A 316 0.33 16.82 13.01
C ALA A 316 -0.52 16.79 11.75
N ALA A 317 -1.49 17.70 11.66
CA ALA A 317 -2.14 17.95 10.38
C ALA A 317 -1.09 18.39 9.34
N PRO A 318 -1.15 17.90 8.08
CA PRO A 318 -0.20 18.29 7.06
C PRO A 318 -0.21 19.82 6.89
N SER A 319 0.90 20.49 7.22
CA SER A 319 1.06 21.94 7.13
C SER A 319 1.96 22.33 5.97
N ALA A 320 1.80 23.56 5.46
CA ALA A 320 2.78 24.14 4.57
C ALA A 320 4.13 24.26 5.31
N ALA A 321 5.21 23.83 4.68
CA ALA A 321 6.56 24.02 5.18
C ALA A 321 6.96 25.48 5.03
#